data_d4ec826b01e0f8dec228224503f2d65c
#
_entry.id   d4ec826b01e0f8dec228224503f2d65c
#
_cell.length_a   1.000
_cell.length_b   1.000
_cell.length_c   1.000
_cell.angle_alpha   90.00
_cell.angle_beta   90.00
_cell.angle_gamma   90.00
#
_symmetry.space_group_name_H-M   'P 1'
#
loop_
_entity.id
_entity.type
_entity.pdbx_description
1 polymer ?
#
loop_
_entity_poly.entity_id
_entity_poly.type
_entity_poly.pdbx_seq_one_letter_code
_entity_poly.pdbx_strand_id
1 'polypeptide(L)'
;MINDKYIRFDWAVKRMLRDKANFDVLEGLITVLLGEKITIEEILESEGNQKTEDDKFNRVDIKAKDSKGSIIIVEVQLTTQLYYLERILYGVAKAITEHISLGQHYNEVKKVYSINILYFDLGQGSDYLYHGRNTFVGVHTGDQLKVNVKEDNVIRIKAPEEVFPEYYLIRVNEFNDVATTPIEEWLDYLKNGRIKEDTTTPGLAEAREKLLYMQMSRADQLAYERHLLTLADQEYTFGAARLEGLAEGRAEGRAKGLEEGRAEGRAEGRAEGRAEGHAEGLAEGLSEGIEKGMAKGKEEAIRENARSLKKNGVSVDIIAKSLNLTIDEINEL
;
A
#
# COMPACT_ATOMS: atom_id res chain seq x y z
N MET A 1 22.88 28.31 -7.96
CA MET A 1 23.37 28.78 -6.63
C MET A 1 22.61 27.98 -5.61
N ILE A 2 23.31 27.29 -4.72
CA ILE A 2 22.67 26.53 -3.64
C ILE A 2 22.05 27.57 -2.71
N ASN A 3 20.74 27.48 -2.54
CA ASN A 3 19.95 28.42 -1.75
C ASN A 3 19.81 27.95 -0.29
N ASP A 4 20.39 26.78 0.03
CA ASP A 4 20.25 26.14 1.33
C ASP A 4 21.19 26.77 2.33
N LYS A 5 20.63 27.45 3.33
CA LYS A 5 21.40 28.02 4.45
C LYS A 5 22.03 26.91 5.30
N TYR A 6 21.31 25.81 5.47
CA TYR A 6 21.71 24.66 6.28
C TYR A 6 21.94 23.42 5.42
N ILE A 7 22.84 22.58 5.87
CA ILE A 7 23.18 21.31 5.22
C ILE A 7 22.04 20.33 5.46
N ARG A 8 21.69 19.56 4.43
CA ARG A 8 20.69 18.49 4.54
C ARG A 8 21.11 17.44 5.56
N PHE A 9 20.14 16.97 6.33
CA PHE A 9 20.38 16.02 7.41
C PHE A 9 20.93 14.67 6.93
N ASP A 10 20.48 14.18 5.77
CA ASP A 10 20.97 12.94 5.17
C ASP A 10 22.49 12.98 4.87
N TRP A 11 23.00 14.13 4.48
CA TRP A 11 24.44 14.34 4.29
C TRP A 11 25.16 14.51 5.63
N ALA A 12 24.57 15.26 6.54
CA ALA A 12 25.13 15.50 7.86
C ALA A 12 25.30 14.22 8.67
N VAL A 13 24.30 13.33 8.67
CA VAL A 13 24.35 12.01 9.34
C VAL A 13 25.55 11.18 8.86
N LYS A 14 25.84 11.20 7.57
CA LYS A 14 26.92 10.39 6.99
C LYS A 14 28.32 10.98 7.23
N ARG A 15 28.43 12.28 7.40
CA ARG A 15 29.70 12.99 7.40
C ARG A 15 30.06 13.69 8.70
N MET A 16 29.08 14.26 9.40
CA MET A 16 29.32 15.18 10.50
C MET A 16 28.83 14.66 11.85
N LEU A 17 27.65 14.02 11.89
CA LEU A 17 27.01 13.63 13.15
C LEU A 17 27.64 12.40 13.82
N ARG A 18 28.65 11.82 13.19
CA ARG A 18 29.51 10.77 13.80
C ARG A 18 30.64 11.37 14.64
N ASP A 19 30.89 12.65 14.49
CA ASP A 19 31.89 13.36 15.33
C ASP A 19 31.23 13.72 16.67
N LYS A 20 31.95 13.40 17.76
CA LYS A 20 31.51 13.67 19.13
C LYS A 20 31.14 15.16 19.35
N ALA A 21 31.83 16.06 18.64
CA ALA A 21 31.54 17.48 18.69
C ALA A 21 30.12 17.87 18.21
N ASN A 22 29.47 16.97 17.48
CA ASN A 22 28.15 17.20 16.88
C ASN A 22 27.04 16.27 17.43
N PHE A 23 27.33 15.50 18.49
CA PHE A 23 26.35 14.59 19.08
C PHE A 23 25.08 15.29 19.58
N ASP A 24 25.20 16.51 20.06
CA ASP A 24 24.09 17.32 20.57
C ASP A 24 22.99 17.55 19.54
N VAL A 25 23.31 17.62 18.25
CA VAL A 25 22.31 17.66 17.16
C VAL A 25 21.50 16.36 17.09
N LEU A 26 22.21 15.22 17.13
CA LEU A 26 21.59 13.91 17.08
C LEU A 26 20.83 13.59 18.38
N GLU A 27 21.44 13.90 19.53
CA GLU A 27 20.81 13.77 20.85
C GLU A 27 19.51 14.55 20.93
N GLY A 28 19.48 15.74 20.34
CA GLY A 28 18.28 16.58 20.30
C GLY A 28 17.14 15.93 19.55
N LEU A 29 17.37 15.42 18.34
CA LEU A 29 16.37 14.70 17.57
C LEU A 29 15.84 13.49 18.33
N ILE A 30 16.74 12.67 18.88
CA ILE A 30 16.37 11.46 19.61
C ILE A 30 15.61 11.81 20.90
N THR A 31 16.03 12.85 21.62
CA THR A 31 15.34 13.36 22.81
C THR A 31 13.90 13.75 22.51
N VAL A 32 13.67 14.44 21.39
CA VAL A 32 12.31 14.83 20.97
C VAL A 32 11.47 13.60 20.61
N LEU A 33 12.04 12.62 19.90
CA LEU A 33 11.34 11.40 19.51
C LEU A 33 10.98 10.50 20.69
N LEU A 34 11.91 10.31 21.62
CA LEU A 34 11.73 9.42 22.76
C LEU A 34 10.98 10.09 23.93
N GLY A 35 10.89 11.44 23.93
CA GLY A 35 10.27 12.20 25.00
C GLY A 35 11.08 12.22 26.32
N GLU A 36 12.35 11.81 26.28
CA GLU A 36 13.28 11.82 27.41
C GLU A 36 14.67 12.27 26.93
N LYS A 37 15.42 12.91 27.86
CA LYS A 37 16.77 13.37 27.55
C LYS A 37 17.70 12.20 27.24
N ILE A 38 18.28 12.22 26.07
CA ILE A 38 19.26 11.23 25.60
C ILE A 38 20.65 11.86 25.57
N THR A 39 21.63 11.08 25.99
CA THR A 39 23.05 11.43 25.88
C THR A 39 23.78 10.26 25.24
N ILE A 40 24.46 10.50 24.13
CA ILE A 40 25.24 9.50 23.41
C ILE A 40 26.62 9.36 24.05
N GLU A 41 26.95 8.17 24.51
CA GLU A 41 28.28 7.87 25.04
C GLU A 41 29.28 7.62 23.92
N GLU A 42 28.87 6.78 22.96
CA GLU A 42 29.76 6.38 21.87
C GLU A 42 28.96 6.07 20.57
N ILE A 43 29.64 6.26 19.44
CA ILE A 43 29.19 5.72 18.15
C ILE A 43 29.81 4.34 17.96
N LEU A 44 28.97 3.36 17.75
CA LEU A 44 29.36 1.98 17.50
C LEU A 44 29.66 1.76 16.01
N GLU A 45 30.40 0.68 15.71
CA GLU A 45 30.60 0.30 14.32
C GLU A 45 29.25 0.06 13.62
N SER A 46 29.03 0.78 12.54
CA SER A 46 27.77 0.73 11.76
C SER A 46 27.80 -0.36 10.68
N GLU A 47 28.98 -0.88 10.37
CA GLU A 47 29.17 -2.01 9.47
C GLU A 47 29.19 -3.28 10.33
N GLY A 48 28.12 -4.06 10.30
CA GLY A 48 28.11 -5.35 10.98
C GLY A 48 29.19 -6.24 10.37
N ASN A 49 30.15 -6.66 11.21
CA ASN A 49 31.17 -7.60 10.79
C ASN A 49 30.52 -8.84 10.23
N GLN A 50 30.81 -9.17 8.97
CA GLN A 50 30.57 -10.50 8.45
C GLN A 50 31.45 -11.46 9.27
N LYS A 51 30.85 -12.20 10.18
CA LYS A 51 31.56 -13.29 10.90
C LYS A 51 31.80 -14.49 10.00
N THR A 52 30.97 -14.65 8.97
CA THR A 52 31.08 -15.65 7.92
C THR A 52 30.83 -15.03 6.56
N GLU A 53 31.34 -15.63 5.47
CA GLU A 53 31.11 -15.16 4.10
C GLU A 53 29.61 -15.19 3.71
N ASP A 54 28.81 -15.99 4.40
CA ASP A 54 27.37 -16.15 4.18
C ASP A 54 26.52 -15.12 4.92
N ASP A 55 27.11 -14.33 5.83
CA ASP A 55 26.37 -13.30 6.56
C ASP A 55 25.98 -12.15 5.64
N LYS A 56 24.69 -11.81 5.63
CA LYS A 56 24.21 -10.65 4.87
C LYS A 56 24.78 -9.37 5.46
N PHE A 57 25.47 -8.62 4.61
CA PHE A 57 26.01 -7.30 4.97
C PHE A 57 24.86 -6.33 5.32
N ASN A 58 24.93 -5.77 6.52
CA ASN A 58 23.99 -4.72 6.95
C ASN A 58 24.77 -3.49 7.40
N ARG A 59 24.57 -2.39 6.67
CA ARG A 59 25.15 -1.10 7.00
C ARG A 59 24.03 -0.14 7.38
N VAL A 60 24.16 0.44 8.59
CA VAL A 60 23.28 1.51 9.06
C VAL A 60 24.02 2.83 9.07
N ASP A 61 23.33 3.95 8.97
CA ASP A 61 23.99 5.25 8.90
C ASP A 61 24.65 5.61 10.24
N ILE A 62 23.94 5.45 11.35
CA ILE A 62 24.49 5.61 12.70
C ILE A 62 24.00 4.44 13.59
N LYS A 63 24.91 3.89 14.38
CA LYS A 63 24.62 3.03 15.52
C LYS A 63 25.30 3.63 16.73
N ALA A 64 24.54 3.99 17.76
CA ALA A 64 25.05 4.65 18.96
C ALA A 64 24.62 3.91 20.22
N LYS A 65 25.36 4.11 21.30
CA LYS A 65 24.99 3.68 22.64
C LYS A 65 24.76 4.90 23.52
N ASP A 66 23.63 4.89 24.21
CA ASP A 66 23.30 5.96 25.15
C ASP A 66 23.84 5.70 26.56
N SER A 67 23.72 6.69 27.44
CA SER A 67 24.16 6.63 28.83
C SER A 67 23.43 5.59 29.69
N LYS A 68 22.29 5.04 29.21
CA LYS A 68 21.54 3.95 29.84
C LYS A 68 21.95 2.57 29.31
N GLY A 69 22.85 2.54 28.32
CA GLY A 69 23.31 1.35 27.63
C GLY A 69 22.37 0.85 26.54
N SER A 70 21.35 1.61 26.15
CA SER A 70 20.48 1.28 25.03
C SER A 70 21.21 1.48 23.71
N ILE A 71 20.84 0.70 22.69
CA ILE A 71 21.36 0.84 21.33
C ILE A 71 20.39 1.65 20.51
N ILE A 72 20.89 2.69 19.86
CA ILE A 72 20.12 3.58 18.98
C ILE A 72 20.64 3.43 17.56
N ILE A 73 19.76 3.05 16.66
CA ILE A 73 20.03 2.95 15.23
C ILE A 73 19.31 4.11 14.56
N VAL A 74 20.04 4.93 13.81
CA VAL A 74 19.45 5.96 12.94
C VAL A 74 19.81 5.63 11.51
N GLU A 75 18.80 5.55 10.66
CA GLU A 75 18.93 5.29 9.24
C GLU A 75 18.17 6.35 8.43
N VAL A 76 18.84 6.90 7.42
CA VAL A 76 18.25 7.90 6.52
C VAL A 76 18.20 7.32 5.11
N GLN A 77 16.99 7.05 4.65
CA GLN A 77 16.76 6.40 3.38
C GLN A 77 16.11 7.36 2.38
N LEU A 78 16.79 7.60 1.26
CA LEU A 78 16.39 8.57 0.25
C LEU A 78 15.54 7.95 -0.87
N THR A 79 15.70 6.64 -1.12
CA THR A 79 15.05 5.93 -2.22
C THR A 79 14.28 4.74 -1.73
N THR A 80 13.18 4.41 -2.42
CA THR A 80 12.35 3.24 -2.12
C THR A 80 13.18 1.95 -2.20
N GLN A 81 13.00 1.11 -1.20
CA GLN A 81 13.56 -0.23 -1.15
C GLN A 81 12.45 -1.26 -0.95
N LEU A 82 12.47 -2.29 -1.75
CA LEU A 82 11.62 -3.47 -1.52
C LEU A 82 12.05 -4.15 -0.21
N TYR A 83 11.07 -4.66 0.52
CA TYR A 83 11.29 -5.37 1.78
C TYR A 83 12.00 -4.52 2.86
N TYR A 84 11.64 -3.22 2.92
CA TYR A 84 12.28 -2.29 3.84
C TYR A 84 12.02 -2.64 5.32
N LEU A 85 10.82 -3.13 5.65
CA LEU A 85 10.48 -3.53 7.02
C LEU A 85 11.31 -4.73 7.47
N GLU A 86 11.52 -5.70 6.58
CA GLU A 86 12.38 -6.86 6.85
C GLU A 86 13.84 -6.44 7.04
N ARG A 87 14.29 -5.42 6.30
CA ARG A 87 15.62 -4.86 6.45
C ARG A 87 15.83 -4.23 7.83
N ILE A 88 14.93 -3.38 8.29
CA ILE A 88 15.04 -2.77 9.63
C ILE A 88 14.92 -3.80 10.74
N LEU A 89 14.04 -4.81 10.59
CA LEU A 89 13.93 -5.93 11.53
C LEU A 89 15.26 -6.70 11.61
N TYR A 90 15.86 -7.02 10.46
CA TYR A 90 17.16 -7.70 10.41
C TYR A 90 18.26 -6.87 11.08
N GLY A 91 18.31 -5.55 10.82
CA GLY A 91 19.26 -4.63 11.44
C GLY A 91 19.16 -4.59 12.96
N VAL A 92 17.95 -4.56 13.49
CA VAL A 92 17.67 -4.61 14.93
C VAL A 92 18.08 -5.96 15.52
N ALA A 93 17.71 -7.08 14.89
CA ALA A 93 18.09 -8.41 15.34
C ALA A 93 19.63 -8.58 15.40
N LYS A 94 20.32 -8.06 14.40
CA LYS A 94 21.78 -8.08 14.36
C LYS A 94 22.37 -7.23 15.47
N ALA A 95 21.88 -6.03 15.71
CA ALA A 95 22.32 -5.18 16.80
C ALA A 95 22.14 -5.84 18.18
N ILE A 96 21.04 -6.57 18.39
CA ILE A 96 20.83 -7.35 19.62
C ILE A 96 21.89 -8.44 19.75
N THR A 97 22.12 -9.23 18.70
CA THR A 97 23.05 -10.37 18.75
C THR A 97 24.53 -9.96 18.83
N GLU A 98 24.88 -8.79 18.33
CA GLU A 98 26.24 -8.25 18.44
C GLU A 98 26.58 -7.78 19.86
N HIS A 99 25.57 -7.44 20.66
CA HIS A 99 25.76 -6.90 22.01
C HIS A 99 25.43 -7.89 23.13
N ILE A 100 25.25 -9.18 22.79
CA ILE A 100 25.18 -10.28 23.75
C ILE A 100 26.12 -11.38 23.32
N SER A 101 26.99 -11.82 24.21
CA SER A 101 28.00 -12.85 23.97
C SER A 101 27.60 -14.17 24.60
N LEU A 102 28.20 -15.27 24.11
CA LEU A 102 28.01 -16.58 24.68
C LEU A 102 28.43 -16.58 26.17
N GLY A 103 27.55 -17.07 27.03
CA GLY A 103 27.76 -17.11 28.49
C GLY A 103 27.22 -15.88 29.25
N GLN A 104 26.78 -14.81 28.56
CA GLN A 104 26.09 -13.70 29.19
C GLN A 104 24.65 -14.08 29.54
N HIS A 105 24.09 -13.42 30.55
CA HIS A 105 22.71 -13.61 30.95
C HIS A 105 21.77 -12.83 30.04
N TYR A 106 20.55 -13.32 29.81
CA TYR A 106 19.56 -12.66 28.97
C TYR A 106 19.10 -11.29 29.49
N ASN A 107 19.30 -10.97 30.78
CA ASN A 107 19.06 -9.64 31.32
C ASN A 107 20.04 -8.57 30.81
N GLU A 108 21.12 -9.01 30.14
CA GLU A 108 22.12 -8.13 29.50
C GLU A 108 21.72 -7.72 28.08
N VAL A 109 20.62 -8.30 27.51
CA VAL A 109 20.07 -7.84 26.23
C VAL A 109 19.73 -6.37 26.32
N LYS A 110 20.30 -5.58 25.41
CA LYS A 110 20.12 -4.13 25.38
C LYS A 110 18.80 -3.75 24.71
N LYS A 111 18.14 -2.73 25.23
CA LYS A 111 17.04 -2.06 24.53
C LYS A 111 17.55 -1.49 23.22
N VAL A 112 16.78 -1.64 22.14
CA VAL A 112 17.10 -1.09 20.82
C VAL A 112 16.02 -0.14 20.37
N TYR A 113 16.41 1.05 19.95
CA TYR A 113 15.59 2.03 19.25
C TYR A 113 16.02 2.08 17.79
N SER A 114 15.10 1.88 16.86
CA SER A 114 15.32 1.97 15.43
C SER A 114 14.59 3.18 14.88
N ILE A 115 15.33 4.22 14.52
CA ILE A 115 14.82 5.49 13.99
C ILE A 115 15.10 5.52 12.50
N ASN A 116 14.05 5.56 11.68
CA ASN A 116 14.11 5.46 10.24
C ASN A 116 13.52 6.72 9.60
N ILE A 117 14.38 7.53 8.97
CA ILE A 117 14.01 8.79 8.33
C ILE A 117 13.88 8.53 6.83
N LEU A 118 12.64 8.60 6.30
CA LEU A 118 12.28 8.15 4.98
C LEU A 118 11.89 9.33 4.09
N TYR A 119 12.62 9.50 2.99
CA TYR A 119 12.33 10.48 1.94
C TYR A 119 11.61 9.86 0.74
N PHE A 120 10.96 8.73 0.95
CA PHE A 120 10.14 8.04 -0.06
C PHE A 120 8.81 7.60 0.54
N ASP A 121 7.85 7.28 -0.33
CA ASP A 121 6.57 6.72 0.09
C ASP A 121 6.74 5.25 0.46
N LEU A 122 6.50 4.92 1.74
CA LEU A 122 6.58 3.54 2.27
C LEU A 122 5.29 2.74 2.02
N GLY A 123 4.23 3.39 1.56
CA GLY A 123 2.93 2.77 1.33
C GLY A 123 1.77 3.56 1.94
N GLN A 124 0.68 2.88 2.28
CA GLN A 124 -0.54 3.51 2.75
C GLN A 124 -0.43 4.00 4.20
N GLY A 125 -1.09 5.10 4.49
CA GLY A 125 -1.15 5.74 5.79
C GLY A 125 -1.12 7.25 5.66
N SER A 126 -1.77 7.98 6.57
CA SER A 126 -1.95 9.43 6.49
C SER A 126 -1.02 10.23 7.43
N ASP A 127 -0.28 9.56 8.31
CA ASP A 127 0.61 10.21 9.25
C ASP A 127 2.05 10.28 8.73
N TYR A 128 2.78 11.29 9.18
CA TYR A 128 4.22 11.45 8.91
C TYR A 128 5.11 10.76 9.95
N LEU A 129 4.56 10.36 11.11
CA LEU A 129 5.29 9.68 12.18
C LEU A 129 4.54 8.43 12.65
N TYR A 130 5.16 7.27 12.53
CA TYR A 130 4.67 6.02 13.06
C TYR A 130 5.61 5.51 14.14
N HIS A 131 5.03 5.14 15.29
CA HIS A 131 5.74 4.55 16.41
C HIS A 131 5.28 3.11 16.63
N GLY A 132 6.19 2.17 16.45
CA GLY A 132 5.98 0.75 16.67
C GLY A 132 6.63 0.29 17.99
N ARG A 133 5.82 -0.27 18.90
CA ARG A 133 6.28 -0.89 20.15
C ARG A 133 5.53 -2.17 20.43
N ASN A 134 6.11 -3.04 21.25
CA ASN A 134 5.51 -4.32 21.56
C ASN A 134 4.78 -4.28 22.90
N THR A 135 3.46 -4.50 22.85
CA THR A 135 2.61 -4.70 24.02
C THR A 135 1.97 -6.08 23.95
N PHE A 136 1.86 -6.78 25.06
CA PHE A 136 1.13 -8.04 25.13
C PHE A 136 -0.20 -7.78 25.82
N VAL A 137 -1.29 -8.00 25.08
CA VAL A 137 -2.65 -7.76 25.57
C VAL A 137 -3.35 -9.10 25.80
N GLY A 138 -3.97 -9.26 26.98
CA GLY A 138 -4.76 -10.44 27.31
C GLY A 138 -5.93 -10.62 26.33
N VAL A 139 -5.96 -11.80 25.66
CA VAL A 139 -6.97 -12.08 24.63
C VAL A 139 -8.40 -12.07 25.18
N HIS A 140 -8.58 -12.42 26.44
CA HIS A 140 -9.88 -12.53 27.06
C HIS A 140 -10.25 -11.33 27.95
N THR A 141 -9.24 -10.67 28.53
CA THR A 141 -9.43 -9.63 29.55
C THR A 141 -9.13 -8.23 29.05
N GLY A 142 -8.31 -8.10 27.97
CA GLY A 142 -7.88 -6.81 27.43
C GLY A 142 -6.82 -6.09 28.30
N ASP A 143 -6.34 -6.70 29.39
CA ASP A 143 -5.29 -6.14 30.22
C ASP A 143 -3.91 -6.24 29.56
N GLN A 144 -2.97 -5.41 30.00
CA GLN A 144 -1.58 -5.44 29.52
C GLN A 144 -0.73 -6.28 30.44
N LEU A 145 0.00 -7.24 29.85
CA LEU A 145 0.96 -8.08 30.59
C LEU A 145 2.12 -7.24 31.12
N LYS A 146 2.43 -7.44 32.40
CA LYS A 146 3.65 -6.96 33.05
C LYS A 146 4.34 -8.14 33.72
N VAL A 147 5.66 -8.15 33.70
CA VAL A 147 6.43 -9.27 34.25
C VAL A 147 7.24 -8.84 35.46
N ASN A 148 7.33 -9.73 36.46
CA ASN A 148 8.21 -9.52 37.60
C ASN A 148 9.63 -9.96 37.22
N VAL A 149 10.60 -9.08 37.34
CA VAL A 149 12.02 -9.35 37.10
C VAL A 149 12.79 -9.12 38.41
N LYS A 150 13.84 -9.89 38.62
CA LYS A 150 14.75 -9.70 39.75
C LYS A 150 15.98 -8.94 39.27
N GLU A 151 16.14 -7.70 39.72
CA GLU A 151 17.31 -6.87 39.48
C GLU A 151 17.91 -6.46 40.85
N ASP A 152 19.20 -6.62 41.02
CA ASP A 152 19.94 -6.25 42.26
C ASP A 152 19.27 -6.75 43.56
N ASN A 153 18.75 -7.97 43.57
CA ASN A 153 17.96 -8.57 44.66
C ASN A 153 16.63 -7.92 44.98
N VAL A 154 16.13 -7.03 44.14
CA VAL A 154 14.83 -6.40 44.21
C VAL A 154 13.93 -6.93 43.10
N ILE A 155 12.67 -7.20 43.44
CA ILE A 155 11.66 -7.54 42.41
C ILE A 155 11.13 -6.23 41.84
N ARG A 156 11.27 -6.04 40.54
CA ARG A 156 10.69 -4.92 39.80
C ARG A 156 9.64 -5.43 38.82
N ILE A 157 8.64 -4.60 38.55
CA ILE A 157 7.66 -4.85 37.50
C ILE A 157 8.18 -4.21 36.22
N LYS A 158 8.28 -4.99 35.14
CA LYS A 158 8.76 -4.53 33.85
C LYS A 158 7.72 -4.77 32.77
N ALA A 159 7.47 -3.79 31.94
CA ALA A 159 6.59 -3.91 30.80
C ALA A 159 7.37 -4.46 29.58
N PRO A 160 6.72 -5.19 28.67
CA PRO A 160 7.39 -5.70 27.46
C PRO A 160 8.07 -4.61 26.63
N GLU A 161 7.48 -3.44 26.51
CA GLU A 161 8.07 -2.30 25.80
C GLU A 161 9.42 -1.83 26.35
N GLU A 162 9.74 -2.11 27.60
CA GLU A 162 11.04 -1.79 28.20
C GLU A 162 12.17 -2.73 27.72
N VAL A 163 11.82 -3.87 27.14
CA VAL A 163 12.77 -4.91 26.68
C VAL A 163 12.80 -5.00 25.16
N PHE A 164 11.62 -5.08 24.55
CA PHE A 164 11.50 -5.26 23.11
C PHE A 164 11.91 -4.00 22.35
N PRO A 165 12.42 -4.13 21.10
CA PRO A 165 12.78 -3.00 20.27
C PRO A 165 11.61 -2.06 20.02
N GLU A 166 11.92 -0.78 19.87
CA GLU A 166 10.99 0.24 19.39
C GLU A 166 11.41 0.77 18.03
N TYR A 167 10.42 1.06 17.20
CA TYR A 167 10.61 1.51 15.82
C TYR A 167 9.94 2.85 15.61
N TYR A 168 10.67 3.81 15.04
CA TYR A 168 10.15 5.08 14.61
C TYR A 168 10.33 5.18 13.10
N LEU A 169 9.22 5.36 12.37
CA LEU A 169 9.21 5.58 10.92
C LEU A 169 8.77 7.01 10.67
N ILE A 170 9.69 7.83 10.17
CA ILE A 170 9.47 9.25 9.89
C ILE A 170 9.36 9.43 8.38
N ARG A 171 8.15 9.66 7.88
CA ARG A 171 7.83 9.86 6.46
C ARG A 171 7.94 11.36 6.15
N VAL A 172 9.15 11.82 5.84
CA VAL A 172 9.46 13.24 5.69
C VAL A 172 8.58 13.93 4.66
N ASN A 173 8.31 13.27 3.52
CA ASN A 173 7.52 13.83 2.43
C ASN A 173 6.04 14.04 2.77
N GLU A 174 5.51 13.27 3.75
CA GLU A 174 4.11 13.37 4.19
C GLU A 174 3.86 14.51 5.18
N PHE A 175 4.91 15.17 5.66
CA PHE A 175 4.77 16.33 6.54
C PHE A 175 4.07 17.49 5.81
N ASN A 176 3.10 18.11 6.46
CA ASN A 176 2.21 19.13 5.92
C ASN A 176 2.77 20.58 5.94
N ASP A 177 4.06 20.73 6.27
CA ASP A 177 4.79 22.00 6.35
C ASP A 177 4.29 22.97 7.45
N VAL A 178 3.53 22.47 8.42
CA VAL A 178 3.07 23.25 9.58
C VAL A 178 3.75 22.74 10.85
N ALA A 179 4.73 23.48 11.34
CA ALA A 179 5.52 23.12 12.50
C ALA A 179 5.01 23.85 13.77
N THR A 180 4.30 23.11 14.64
CA THR A 180 3.74 23.59 15.91
C THR A 180 4.33 22.88 17.12
N THR A 181 4.93 21.72 16.92
CA THR A 181 5.54 20.90 17.97
C THR A 181 7.04 20.70 17.72
N PRO A 182 7.84 20.32 18.73
CA PRO A 182 9.27 20.07 18.54
C PRO A 182 9.60 19.07 17.44
N ILE A 183 8.82 17.99 17.29
CA ILE A 183 9.05 17.02 16.22
C ILE A 183 8.72 17.60 14.84
N GLU A 184 7.73 18.45 14.74
CA GLU A 184 7.35 19.12 13.49
C GLU A 184 8.39 20.19 13.09
N GLU A 185 9.06 20.84 14.04
CA GLU A 185 10.21 21.69 13.73
C GLU A 185 11.38 20.87 13.16
N TRP A 186 11.62 19.67 13.70
CA TRP A 186 12.58 18.73 13.10
C TRP A 186 12.17 18.30 11.70
N LEU A 187 10.89 18.00 11.46
CA LEU A 187 10.38 17.65 10.13
C LEU A 187 10.51 18.80 9.14
N ASP A 188 10.29 20.05 9.57
CA ASP A 188 10.50 21.22 8.71
C ASP A 188 11.96 21.37 8.32
N TYR A 189 12.89 21.11 9.24
CA TYR A 189 14.30 21.06 8.89
C TYR A 189 14.64 19.87 7.96
N LEU A 190 14.15 18.67 8.26
CA LEU A 190 14.41 17.48 7.44
C LEU A 190 13.89 17.64 6.01
N LYS A 191 12.67 18.19 5.84
CA LYS A 191 12.01 18.34 4.55
C LYS A 191 12.47 19.57 3.79
N ASN A 192 12.52 20.71 4.45
CA ASN A 192 12.65 22.03 3.82
C ASN A 192 13.97 22.73 4.13
N GLY A 193 14.83 22.16 4.99
CA GLY A 193 16.07 22.82 5.43
C GLY A 193 15.83 24.08 6.25
N ARG A 194 14.66 24.26 6.86
CA ARG A 194 14.30 25.46 7.62
C ARG A 194 14.45 25.23 9.12
N ILE A 195 15.13 26.14 9.81
CA ILE A 195 15.24 26.17 11.27
C ILE A 195 14.84 27.57 11.73
N LYS A 196 13.86 27.65 12.64
CA LYS A 196 13.41 28.93 13.22
C LYS A 196 14.54 29.58 14.00
N GLU A 197 14.63 30.90 13.95
CA GLU A 197 15.70 31.65 14.66
C GLU A 197 15.56 31.60 16.18
N ASP A 198 14.32 31.53 16.67
CA ASP A 198 13.90 31.48 18.06
C ASP A 198 13.59 30.07 18.58
N THR A 199 13.97 29.02 17.83
CA THR A 199 13.69 27.65 18.24
C THR A 199 14.33 27.31 19.59
N THR A 200 13.53 26.65 20.44
CA THR A 200 13.98 26.04 21.70
C THR A 200 13.96 24.51 21.63
N THR A 201 13.67 23.98 20.46
CA THR A 201 13.62 22.54 20.21
C THR A 201 15.02 21.95 20.37
N PRO A 202 15.18 20.90 21.22
CA PRO A 202 16.47 20.25 21.44
C PRO A 202 17.16 19.87 20.14
N GLY A 203 18.42 20.20 20.01
CA GLY A 203 19.29 19.88 18.86
C GLY A 203 19.15 20.81 17.66
N LEU A 204 18.05 21.56 17.50
CA LEU A 204 17.88 22.46 16.36
C LEU A 204 18.64 23.76 16.49
N ALA A 205 18.82 24.28 17.70
CA ALA A 205 19.70 25.43 17.93
C ALA A 205 21.14 25.08 17.57
N GLU A 206 21.62 23.92 18.00
CA GLU A 206 22.93 23.37 17.70
C GLU A 206 23.09 23.08 16.19
N ALA A 207 22.04 22.49 15.57
CA ALA A 207 22.03 22.26 14.12
C ALA A 207 22.16 23.57 13.33
N ARG A 208 21.50 24.63 13.78
CA ARG A 208 21.57 25.96 13.18
C ARG A 208 23.00 26.54 13.19
N GLU A 209 23.75 26.26 14.24
CA GLU A 209 25.15 26.74 14.35
C GLU A 209 26.11 25.82 13.59
N LYS A 210 25.97 24.51 13.72
CA LYS A 210 26.94 23.52 13.23
C LYS A 210 26.76 23.10 11.79
N LEU A 211 25.54 23.18 11.28
CA LEU A 211 25.14 22.68 9.95
C LEU A 211 25.04 23.83 8.91
N LEU A 212 25.71 24.94 9.14
CA LEU A 212 25.76 26.03 8.17
C LEU A 212 26.67 25.66 6.99
N TYR A 213 26.14 25.69 5.77
CA TYR A 213 26.90 25.44 4.54
C TYR A 213 28.16 26.33 4.43
N MET A 214 28.04 27.60 4.82
CA MET A 214 29.15 28.57 4.75
C MET A 214 30.30 28.25 5.69
N GLN A 215 30.11 27.44 6.71
CA GLN A 215 31.14 27.03 7.66
C GLN A 215 31.92 25.79 7.26
N MET A 216 31.47 25.11 6.20
CA MET A 216 32.15 23.92 5.69
C MET A 216 33.46 24.25 5.03
N SER A 217 34.40 23.30 5.11
CA SER A 217 35.60 23.35 4.29
C SER A 217 35.27 23.41 2.80
N ARG A 218 36.13 24.01 1.97
CA ARG A 218 35.90 24.04 0.51
C ARG A 218 35.76 22.63 -0.09
N ALA A 219 36.49 21.66 0.43
CA ALA A 219 36.39 20.26 0.00
C ALA A 219 35.04 19.65 0.31
N ASP A 220 34.52 19.91 1.51
CA ASP A 220 33.19 19.42 1.92
C ASP A 220 32.08 20.14 1.17
N GLN A 221 32.19 21.43 0.91
CA GLN A 221 31.23 22.14 0.06
C GLN A 221 31.12 21.50 -1.33
N LEU A 222 32.26 21.22 -1.97
CA LEU A 222 32.28 20.54 -3.28
C LEU A 222 31.70 19.10 -3.22
N ALA A 223 31.93 18.38 -2.12
CA ALA A 223 31.38 17.07 -1.92
C ALA A 223 29.86 17.14 -1.72
N TYR A 224 29.36 18.13 -0.97
CA TYR A 224 27.96 18.39 -0.77
C TYR A 224 27.24 18.80 -2.07
N GLU A 225 27.84 19.69 -2.85
CA GLU A 225 27.35 20.11 -4.16
C GLU A 225 27.16 18.89 -5.11
N ARG A 226 28.16 18.00 -5.15
CA ARG A 226 28.06 16.75 -5.91
C ARG A 226 26.97 15.84 -5.40
N HIS A 227 26.79 15.75 -4.09
CA HIS A 227 25.70 14.98 -3.51
C HIS A 227 24.33 15.51 -3.95
N LEU A 228 24.12 16.84 -3.92
CA LEU A 228 22.87 17.46 -4.39
C LEU A 228 22.60 17.20 -5.88
N LEU A 229 23.64 17.26 -6.72
CA LEU A 229 23.51 16.92 -8.14
C LEU A 229 23.10 15.44 -8.32
N THR A 230 23.72 14.54 -7.57
CA THR A 230 23.36 13.11 -7.61
C THR A 230 21.91 12.87 -7.20
N LEU A 231 21.44 13.57 -6.17
CA LEU A 231 20.02 13.48 -5.75
C LEU A 231 19.06 13.98 -6.84
N ALA A 232 19.39 15.11 -7.47
CA ALA A 232 18.60 15.65 -8.56
C ALA A 232 18.53 14.68 -9.75
N ASP A 233 19.67 14.10 -10.14
CA ASP A 233 19.71 13.09 -11.23
C ASP A 233 18.89 11.84 -10.89
N GLN A 234 18.94 11.38 -9.65
CA GLN A 234 18.11 10.26 -9.19
C GLN A 234 16.62 10.61 -9.25
N GLU A 235 16.23 11.80 -8.79
CA GLU A 235 14.83 12.26 -8.83
C GLU A 235 14.30 12.32 -10.27
N TYR A 236 15.09 12.85 -11.21
CA TYR A 236 14.74 12.86 -12.64
C TYR A 236 14.59 11.46 -13.20
N THR A 237 15.50 10.55 -12.88
CA THR A 237 15.48 9.16 -13.36
C THR A 237 14.25 8.42 -12.84
N PHE A 238 13.95 8.52 -11.55
CA PHE A 238 12.75 7.92 -10.96
C PHE A 238 11.46 8.57 -11.47
N GLY A 239 11.47 9.90 -11.67
CA GLY A 239 10.36 10.62 -12.27
C GLY A 239 10.03 10.12 -13.68
N ALA A 240 11.04 9.94 -14.52
CA ALA A 240 10.90 9.40 -15.87
C ALA A 240 10.33 7.97 -15.84
N ALA A 241 10.93 7.07 -15.08
CA ALA A 241 10.47 5.69 -14.96
C ALA A 241 9.01 5.58 -14.44
N ARG A 242 8.64 6.46 -13.50
CA ARG A 242 7.25 6.54 -13.01
C ARG A 242 6.27 6.98 -14.10
N LEU A 243 6.65 7.97 -14.90
CA LEU A 243 5.81 8.46 -16.02
C LEU A 243 5.64 7.38 -17.09
N GLU A 244 6.72 6.67 -17.45
CA GLU A 244 6.67 5.53 -18.36
C GLU A 244 5.77 4.43 -17.85
N GLY A 245 5.94 3.98 -16.61
CA GLY A 245 5.09 2.94 -16.01
C GLY A 245 3.61 3.34 -15.92
N LEU A 246 3.32 4.63 -15.65
CA LEU A 246 1.95 5.14 -15.67
C LEU A 246 1.36 5.17 -17.09
N ALA A 247 2.17 5.49 -18.10
CA ALA A 247 1.74 5.50 -19.51
C ALA A 247 1.45 4.06 -19.98
N GLU A 248 2.33 3.12 -19.70
CA GLU A 248 2.16 1.70 -19.99
C GLU A 248 0.93 1.12 -19.30
N GLY A 249 0.80 1.31 -17.99
CA GLY A 249 -0.36 0.81 -17.22
C GLY A 249 -1.70 1.40 -17.71
N ARG A 250 -1.72 2.66 -18.14
CA ARG A 250 -2.92 3.27 -18.76
C ARG A 250 -3.20 2.68 -20.15
N ALA A 251 -2.18 2.40 -20.95
CA ALA A 251 -2.34 1.79 -22.26
C ALA A 251 -2.86 0.35 -22.14
N GLU A 252 -2.28 -0.45 -21.27
CA GLU A 252 -2.74 -1.81 -20.97
C GLU A 252 -4.16 -1.84 -20.41
N GLY A 253 -4.47 -0.98 -19.42
CA GLY A 253 -5.81 -0.87 -18.85
C GLY A 253 -6.87 -0.48 -19.88
N ARG A 254 -6.55 0.43 -20.83
CA ARG A 254 -7.45 0.78 -21.92
C ARG A 254 -7.64 -0.37 -22.91
N ALA A 255 -6.55 -1.05 -23.27
CA ALA A 255 -6.62 -2.18 -24.19
C ALA A 255 -7.48 -3.31 -23.61
N LYS A 256 -7.26 -3.67 -22.36
CA LYS A 256 -8.01 -4.70 -21.63
C LYS A 256 -9.49 -4.32 -21.46
N GLY A 257 -9.78 -3.10 -21.03
CA GLY A 257 -11.16 -2.63 -20.88
C GLY A 257 -11.92 -2.57 -22.20
N LEU A 258 -11.23 -2.23 -23.32
CA LEU A 258 -11.84 -2.24 -24.65
C LEU A 258 -12.13 -3.67 -25.13
N GLU A 259 -11.24 -4.62 -24.86
CA GLU A 259 -11.41 -6.04 -25.20
C GLU A 259 -12.55 -6.67 -24.40
N GLU A 260 -12.56 -6.46 -23.10
CA GLU A 260 -13.62 -6.92 -22.18
C GLU A 260 -14.99 -6.34 -22.58
N GLY A 261 -15.09 -5.02 -22.76
CA GLY A 261 -16.34 -4.38 -23.16
C GLY A 261 -16.85 -4.83 -24.54
N ARG A 262 -15.93 -5.13 -25.50
CA ARG A 262 -16.32 -5.71 -26.78
C ARG A 262 -16.78 -7.15 -26.66
N ALA A 263 -16.18 -7.94 -25.78
CA ALA A 263 -16.58 -9.32 -25.53
C ALA A 263 -17.96 -9.38 -24.87
N GLU A 264 -18.19 -8.56 -23.85
CA GLU A 264 -19.48 -8.45 -23.15
C GLU A 264 -20.58 -7.96 -24.09
N GLY A 265 -20.37 -6.86 -24.81
CA GLY A 265 -21.38 -6.34 -25.75
C GLY A 265 -21.73 -7.32 -26.87
N ARG A 266 -20.75 -8.14 -27.36
CA ARG A 266 -21.05 -9.21 -28.32
C ARG A 266 -21.84 -10.35 -27.69
N ALA A 267 -21.58 -10.70 -26.42
CA ALA A 267 -22.29 -11.74 -25.73
C ALA A 267 -23.75 -11.32 -25.44
N GLU A 268 -23.96 -10.11 -24.96
CA GLU A 268 -25.28 -9.53 -24.72
C GLU A 268 -26.09 -9.40 -26.00
N GLY A 269 -25.55 -8.79 -27.05
CA GLY A 269 -26.23 -8.63 -28.33
C GLY A 269 -26.61 -9.99 -28.99
N ARG A 270 -25.76 -11.03 -28.81
CA ARG A 270 -26.12 -12.38 -29.28
C ARG A 270 -27.22 -13.02 -28.42
N ALA A 271 -27.24 -12.78 -27.12
CA ALA A 271 -28.27 -13.29 -26.23
C ALA A 271 -29.62 -12.63 -26.52
N GLU A 272 -29.64 -11.30 -26.64
CA GLU A 272 -30.84 -10.53 -26.98
C GLU A 272 -31.37 -10.91 -28.36
N GLY A 273 -30.55 -10.92 -29.40
CA GLY A 273 -30.99 -11.29 -30.75
C GLY A 273 -31.50 -12.74 -30.87
N ARG A 274 -30.96 -13.67 -30.06
CA ARG A 274 -31.54 -15.04 -29.99
C ARG A 274 -32.85 -15.06 -29.27
N ALA A 275 -33.02 -14.29 -28.20
CA ALA A 275 -34.29 -14.23 -27.45
C ALA A 275 -35.39 -13.60 -28.29
N GLU A 276 -35.10 -12.48 -28.96
CA GLU A 276 -36.05 -11.82 -29.88
C GLU A 276 -36.44 -12.72 -31.06
N GLY A 277 -35.47 -13.28 -31.78
CA GLY A 277 -35.74 -14.14 -32.90
C GLY A 277 -36.51 -15.44 -32.52
N HIS A 278 -36.27 -15.98 -31.32
CA HIS A 278 -37.03 -17.10 -30.80
C HIS A 278 -38.49 -16.69 -30.46
N ALA A 279 -38.65 -15.53 -29.85
CA ALA A 279 -39.99 -15.01 -29.50
C ALA A 279 -40.83 -14.70 -30.76
N GLU A 280 -40.24 -14.06 -31.78
CA GLU A 280 -40.88 -13.77 -33.06
C GLU A 280 -41.25 -15.07 -33.81
N GLY A 281 -40.30 -15.98 -33.94
CA GLY A 281 -40.54 -17.26 -34.61
C GLY A 281 -41.62 -18.12 -33.91
N LEU A 282 -41.69 -18.06 -32.58
CA LEU A 282 -42.77 -18.74 -31.82
C LEU A 282 -44.12 -18.09 -32.07
N ALA A 283 -44.18 -16.75 -32.07
CA ALA A 283 -45.41 -16.00 -32.33
C ALA A 283 -45.95 -16.21 -33.73
N GLU A 284 -45.10 -16.17 -34.76
CA GLU A 284 -45.45 -16.45 -36.14
C GLU A 284 -45.93 -17.91 -36.34
N GLY A 285 -45.14 -18.88 -35.81
CA GLY A 285 -45.48 -20.30 -35.90
C GLY A 285 -46.81 -20.62 -35.20
N LEU A 286 -47.08 -19.99 -34.05
CA LEU A 286 -48.37 -20.16 -33.35
C LEU A 286 -49.54 -19.55 -34.13
N SER A 287 -49.33 -18.36 -34.69
CA SER A 287 -50.38 -17.70 -35.50
C SER A 287 -50.74 -18.53 -36.75
N GLU A 288 -49.70 -18.95 -37.53
CA GLU A 288 -49.94 -19.83 -38.69
C GLU A 288 -50.56 -21.16 -38.32
N GLY A 289 -50.14 -21.77 -37.19
CA GLY A 289 -50.67 -23.03 -36.70
C GLY A 289 -52.14 -22.91 -36.34
N ILE A 290 -52.56 -21.87 -35.67
CA ILE A 290 -53.95 -21.59 -35.32
C ILE A 290 -54.78 -21.36 -36.59
N GLU A 291 -54.31 -20.57 -37.53
CA GLU A 291 -55.04 -20.27 -38.77
C GLU A 291 -55.25 -21.55 -39.61
N LYS A 292 -54.18 -22.32 -39.82
CA LYS A 292 -54.26 -23.59 -40.55
C LYS A 292 -55.14 -24.63 -39.82
N GLY A 293 -55.05 -24.68 -38.49
CA GLY A 293 -55.90 -25.56 -37.67
C GLY A 293 -57.36 -25.19 -37.73
N MET A 294 -57.71 -23.91 -37.65
CA MET A 294 -59.09 -23.41 -37.78
C MET A 294 -59.65 -23.66 -39.16
N ALA A 295 -58.87 -23.46 -40.24
CA ALA A 295 -59.28 -23.71 -41.60
C ALA A 295 -59.63 -25.19 -41.81
N LYS A 296 -58.70 -26.10 -41.41
CA LYS A 296 -58.94 -27.55 -41.50
C LYS A 296 -60.11 -28.01 -40.65
N GLY A 297 -60.23 -27.57 -39.40
CA GLY A 297 -61.33 -27.93 -38.52
C GLY A 297 -62.69 -27.46 -39.04
N LYS A 298 -62.73 -26.29 -39.68
CA LYS A 298 -63.93 -25.78 -40.33
C LYS A 298 -64.36 -26.66 -41.56
N GLU A 299 -63.37 -27.01 -42.35
CA GLU A 299 -63.59 -27.89 -43.50
C GLU A 299 -64.06 -29.26 -43.10
N GLU A 300 -63.40 -29.88 -42.10
CA GLU A 300 -63.80 -31.19 -41.53
C GLU A 300 -65.22 -31.15 -40.95
N ALA A 301 -65.54 -30.09 -40.17
CA ALA A 301 -66.90 -29.91 -39.60
C ALA A 301 -67.97 -29.78 -40.69
N ILE A 302 -67.67 -29.04 -41.78
CA ILE A 302 -68.59 -28.90 -42.92
C ILE A 302 -68.83 -30.28 -43.58
N ARG A 303 -67.80 -31.06 -43.82
CA ARG A 303 -67.86 -32.39 -44.38
C ARG A 303 -68.65 -33.38 -43.49
N GLU A 304 -68.39 -33.34 -42.19
CA GLU A 304 -69.13 -34.21 -41.22
C GLU A 304 -70.55 -33.81 -41.12
N ASN A 305 -70.90 -32.52 -41.09
CA ASN A 305 -72.28 -32.05 -41.15
C ASN A 305 -72.98 -32.46 -42.43
N ALA A 306 -72.31 -32.40 -43.58
CA ALA A 306 -72.83 -32.84 -44.87
C ALA A 306 -73.12 -34.34 -44.87
N ARG A 307 -72.26 -35.21 -44.33
CA ARG A 307 -72.48 -36.64 -44.17
C ARG A 307 -73.70 -36.94 -43.29
N SER A 308 -73.77 -36.21 -42.16
CA SER A 308 -74.88 -36.36 -41.22
C SER A 308 -76.27 -36.03 -41.87
N LEU A 309 -76.33 -34.91 -42.59
CA LEU A 309 -77.54 -34.48 -43.29
C LEU A 309 -77.88 -35.41 -44.42
N LYS A 310 -76.94 -35.93 -45.19
CA LYS A 310 -77.15 -36.94 -46.24
C LYS A 310 -77.71 -38.24 -45.64
N LYS A 311 -77.18 -38.73 -44.51
CA LYS A 311 -77.69 -39.93 -43.80
C LYS A 311 -79.11 -39.77 -43.26
N ASN A 312 -79.48 -38.54 -42.89
CA ASN A 312 -80.79 -38.20 -42.39
C ASN A 312 -81.85 -37.96 -43.52
N GLY A 313 -81.50 -38.20 -44.78
CA GLY A 313 -82.43 -38.13 -45.91
C GLY A 313 -82.66 -36.72 -46.47
N VAL A 314 -81.84 -35.72 -46.10
CA VAL A 314 -81.94 -34.37 -46.68
C VAL A 314 -81.44 -34.41 -48.14
N SER A 315 -82.11 -33.73 -49.03
CA SER A 315 -81.73 -33.73 -50.44
C SER A 315 -80.36 -33.07 -50.68
N VAL A 316 -79.59 -33.62 -51.62
CA VAL A 316 -78.22 -33.14 -51.94
C VAL A 316 -78.21 -31.68 -52.31
N ASP A 317 -79.23 -31.20 -53.02
CA ASP A 317 -79.36 -29.77 -53.39
C ASP A 317 -79.47 -28.80 -52.17
N ILE A 318 -80.20 -29.27 -51.14
CA ILE A 318 -80.34 -28.47 -49.89
C ILE A 318 -79.00 -28.46 -49.11
N ILE A 319 -78.37 -29.63 -49.03
CA ILE A 319 -77.02 -29.71 -48.36
C ILE A 319 -76.03 -28.83 -49.08
N ALA A 320 -75.98 -28.87 -50.39
CA ALA A 320 -75.06 -28.06 -51.22
C ALA A 320 -75.22 -26.55 -50.95
N LYS A 321 -76.44 -26.10 -50.94
CA LYS A 321 -76.77 -24.68 -50.67
C LYS A 321 -76.50 -24.29 -49.22
N SER A 322 -76.76 -25.15 -48.24
CA SER A 322 -76.63 -24.86 -46.82
C SER A 322 -75.17 -24.82 -46.36
N LEU A 323 -74.33 -25.66 -46.92
CA LEU A 323 -72.93 -25.84 -46.52
C LEU A 323 -71.94 -25.31 -47.52
N ASN A 324 -72.46 -24.75 -48.64
CA ASN A 324 -71.63 -24.17 -49.73
C ASN A 324 -70.63 -25.24 -50.30
N LEU A 325 -71.10 -26.45 -50.49
CA LEU A 325 -70.38 -27.55 -51.12
C LEU A 325 -70.99 -27.85 -52.52
N THR A 326 -70.17 -28.38 -53.39
CA THR A 326 -70.60 -28.82 -54.70
C THR A 326 -71.36 -30.17 -54.53
N ILE A 327 -72.28 -30.47 -55.50
CA ILE A 327 -72.99 -31.74 -55.54
C ILE A 327 -72.05 -32.95 -55.62
N ASP A 328 -70.92 -32.78 -56.36
CA ASP A 328 -69.92 -33.85 -56.51
C ASP A 328 -69.22 -34.10 -55.15
N GLU A 329 -68.81 -33.05 -54.42
CA GLU A 329 -68.19 -33.17 -53.09
C GLU A 329 -69.15 -33.87 -52.08
N ILE A 330 -70.43 -33.61 -52.17
CA ILE A 330 -71.45 -34.29 -51.30
C ILE A 330 -71.67 -35.77 -51.71
N ASN A 331 -71.51 -36.05 -52.99
CA ASN A 331 -71.66 -37.41 -53.49
C ASN A 331 -70.50 -38.31 -53.07
N GLU A 332 -69.27 -37.75 -53.01
CA GLU A 332 -68.07 -38.43 -52.53
C GLU A 332 -68.05 -38.66 -50.99
N LEU A 333 -68.88 -37.97 -50.25
CA LEU A 333 -69.03 -38.16 -48.81
C LEU A 333 -69.92 -39.29 -48.45
#